data_b55d99a69e100e73babfd1652edc3cb1
#
_entry.id   b55d99a69e100e73babfd1652edc3cb1
#
_cell.length_a   1.000
_cell.length_b   1.000
_cell.length_c   1.000
_cell.angle_alpha   90.00
_cell.angle_beta   90.00
_cell.angle_gamma   90.00
#
_symmetry.space_group_name_H-M   'P 1'
#
loop_
_entity.id
_entity.type
_entity.pdbx_description
1 polymer ?
#
loop_
_entity_poly.entity_id
_entity_poly.type
_entity_poly.pdbx_seq_one_letter_code
_entity_poly.pdbx_strand_id
1 'polypeptide(L)'
;QRQMCIRDSDYIYHIQYFLGNRVEIVHSLDEIKEDMIKVSAYCRSGAAKYDKPFGDPWRGEFSAAVAGEKWLDFMLSDKGTGMRDLCGVLGISPEDVIAIGDNYNDLPMLAEVGHPWIMKNSALDQAGFGQSHEFLRAESVEEILKKL
;
A
#
# COMPACT_ATOMS: atom_id res chain seq x y z
N GLN A 1 8.13 -14.38 5.63
CA GLN A 1 8.90 -13.96 6.84
C GLN A 1 9.23 -12.49 6.67
N ARG A 2 8.83 -11.63 7.62
CA ARG A 2 9.29 -10.24 7.67
C ARG A 2 10.38 -10.15 8.70
N GLN A 3 11.61 -9.91 8.25
CA GLN A 3 12.73 -9.56 9.12
C GLN A 3 12.80 -8.03 9.18
N MET A 4 13.01 -7.49 10.36
CA MET A 4 13.04 -6.05 10.56
C MET A 4 14.14 -5.68 11.56
N CYS A 5 15.00 -4.75 11.17
CA CYS A 5 15.98 -4.13 12.06
C CYS A 5 15.27 -3.01 12.83
N ILE A 6 14.96 -3.23 14.12
CA ILE A 6 14.17 -2.28 14.90
C ILE A 6 14.75 -2.11 16.30
N ARG A 7 14.87 -0.85 16.72
CA ARG A 7 15.25 -0.47 18.09
C ARG A 7 14.08 0.02 18.95
N ASP A 8 12.82 -0.16 18.46
CA ASP A 8 11.65 0.44 19.11
C ASP A 8 10.67 -0.62 19.61
N SER A 9 10.52 -0.71 20.94
CA SER A 9 9.65 -1.68 21.60
C SER A 9 8.18 -1.57 21.19
N ASP A 10 7.67 -0.35 21.00
CA ASP A 10 6.25 -0.12 20.66
C ASP A 10 5.91 -0.67 19.29
N TYR A 11 6.86 -0.57 18.37
CA TYR A 11 6.70 -1.07 17.03
C TYR A 11 6.75 -2.59 16.94
N ILE A 12 7.74 -3.22 17.65
CA ILE A 12 7.85 -4.68 17.73
C ILE A 12 6.56 -5.26 18.33
N TYR A 13 6.04 -4.63 19.39
CA TYR A 13 4.78 -5.01 20.01
C TYR A 13 3.62 -4.98 19.00
N HIS A 14 3.47 -3.88 18.25
CA HIS A 14 2.40 -3.74 17.25
C HIS A 14 2.49 -4.82 16.17
N ILE A 15 3.66 -5.05 15.58
CA ILE A 15 3.84 -6.02 14.51
C ILE A 15 3.67 -7.47 14.98
N GLN A 16 4.25 -7.80 16.13
CA GLN A 16 4.28 -9.18 16.62
C GLN A 16 2.98 -9.57 17.32
N TYR A 17 2.49 -8.72 18.23
CA TYR A 17 1.36 -9.09 19.08
C TYR A 17 0.02 -8.63 18.54
N PHE A 18 -0.04 -7.44 17.94
CA PHE A 18 -1.30 -6.94 17.39
C PHE A 18 -1.58 -7.50 15.99
N LEU A 19 -0.60 -7.51 15.11
CA LEU A 19 -0.74 -8.03 13.74
C LEU A 19 -0.43 -9.53 13.63
N GLY A 20 0.10 -10.17 14.66
CA GLY A 20 0.42 -11.60 14.67
C GLY A 20 1.54 -12.01 13.71
N ASN A 21 2.38 -11.08 13.26
CA ASN A 21 3.49 -11.40 12.35
C ASN A 21 4.68 -11.99 13.12
N ARG A 22 5.41 -12.91 12.46
CA ARG A 22 6.70 -13.35 12.98
C ARG A 22 7.72 -12.22 12.81
N VAL A 23 8.39 -11.89 13.92
CA VAL A 23 9.44 -10.85 13.98
C VAL A 23 10.75 -11.48 14.35
N GLU A 24 11.81 -11.15 13.62
CA GLU A 24 13.19 -11.45 13.94
C GLU A 24 13.98 -10.15 14.00
N ILE A 25 14.74 -9.97 15.08
CA ILE A 25 15.57 -8.77 15.28
C ILE A 25 16.96 -9.07 14.77
N VAL A 26 17.44 -8.24 13.85
CA VAL A 26 18.79 -8.32 13.32
C VAL A 26 19.55 -7.03 13.64
N HIS A 27 20.87 -7.13 13.81
CA HIS A 27 21.74 -5.98 14.12
C HIS A 27 22.42 -5.42 12.86
N SER A 28 22.47 -6.20 11.79
CA SER A 28 22.98 -5.82 10.47
C SER A 28 22.10 -6.39 9.38
N LEU A 29 22.02 -5.68 8.24
CA LEU A 29 21.37 -6.19 7.04
C LEU A 29 22.06 -7.43 6.45
N ASP A 30 23.36 -7.61 6.72
CA ASP A 30 24.13 -8.79 6.29
C ASP A 30 23.67 -10.11 6.93
N GLU A 31 22.92 -10.03 8.02
CA GLU A 31 22.32 -11.19 8.68
C GLU A 31 21.09 -11.72 7.92
N ILE A 32 20.47 -10.89 7.06
CA ILE A 32 19.32 -11.27 6.27
C ILE A 32 19.80 -12.08 5.07
N LYS A 33 19.28 -13.30 4.94
CA LYS A 33 19.62 -14.22 3.85
C LYS A 33 18.51 -14.37 2.82
N GLU A 34 17.31 -13.93 3.18
CA GLU A 34 16.13 -13.99 2.33
C GLU A 34 16.03 -12.74 1.45
N ASP A 35 15.37 -12.89 0.30
CA ASP A 35 15.05 -11.76 -0.57
C ASP A 35 14.09 -10.78 0.13
N MET A 36 14.40 -9.50 0.03
CA MET A 36 13.57 -8.45 0.59
C MET A 36 12.48 -8.04 -0.41
N ILE A 37 11.22 -8.25 -0.05
CA ILE A 37 10.07 -7.84 -0.88
C ILE A 37 9.69 -6.38 -0.61
N LYS A 38 9.91 -5.91 0.63
CA LYS A 38 9.54 -4.57 1.07
C LYS A 38 10.46 -4.09 2.19
N VAL A 39 10.84 -2.82 2.10
CA VAL A 39 11.47 -2.09 3.20
C VAL A 39 10.49 -1.03 3.70
N SER A 40 10.26 -0.97 5.00
CA SER A 40 9.35 0.00 5.62
C SER A 40 10.06 0.81 6.68
N ALA A 41 9.94 2.13 6.59
CA ALA A 41 10.41 3.04 7.63
C ALA A 41 9.23 3.47 8.51
N TYR A 42 9.35 3.25 9.83
CA TYR A 42 8.38 3.75 10.79
C TYR A 42 8.74 5.16 11.24
N CYS A 43 7.86 6.11 10.99
CA CYS A 43 8.04 7.52 11.23
C CYS A 43 7.15 7.98 12.40
N ARG A 44 7.68 8.04 13.63
CA ARG A 44 6.91 8.42 14.85
C ARG A 44 6.13 9.71 14.71
N SER A 45 6.65 10.68 13.97
CA SER A 45 6.08 12.01 13.81
C SER A 45 5.28 12.19 12.51
N GLY A 46 4.84 11.08 11.89
CA GLY A 46 4.13 11.04 10.62
C GLY A 46 5.04 10.82 9.42
N ALA A 47 4.63 9.93 8.51
CA ALA A 47 5.43 9.54 7.35
C ALA A 47 5.40 10.58 6.23
N ALA A 48 4.30 11.31 6.06
CA ALA A 48 4.09 12.26 4.96
C ALA A 48 5.22 13.31 4.82
N LYS A 49 5.77 13.80 5.94
CA LYS A 49 6.86 14.78 5.91
C LYS A 49 8.21 14.21 5.44
N TYR A 50 8.34 12.90 5.48
CA TYR A 50 9.56 12.20 5.05
C TYR A 50 9.45 11.66 3.62
N ASP A 51 8.26 11.70 3.04
CA ASP A 51 7.99 11.16 1.71
C ASP A 51 8.90 11.79 0.64
N LYS A 52 8.93 13.12 0.55
CA LYS A 52 9.79 13.81 -0.42
C LYS A 52 11.29 13.62 -0.12
N PRO A 53 11.82 13.92 1.09
CA PRO A 53 13.25 13.87 1.33
C PRO A 53 13.83 12.45 1.26
N PHE A 54 13.05 11.41 1.58
CA PHE A 54 13.52 10.02 1.59
C PHE A 54 12.89 9.15 0.50
N GLY A 55 11.70 9.45 0.02
CA GLY A 55 11.04 8.70 -1.04
C GLY A 55 11.50 9.10 -2.43
N ASP A 56 11.57 10.41 -2.73
CA ASP A 56 11.90 10.90 -4.08
C ASP A 56 13.25 10.38 -4.62
N PRO A 57 14.33 10.28 -3.84
CA PRO A 57 15.61 9.77 -4.35
C PRO A 57 15.53 8.33 -4.88
N TRP A 58 14.55 7.54 -4.43
CA TRP A 58 14.42 6.13 -4.76
C TRP A 58 13.29 5.80 -5.74
N ARG A 59 12.43 6.79 -6.08
CA ARG A 59 11.27 6.57 -6.97
C ARG A 59 11.60 6.15 -8.38
N GLY A 60 12.85 6.23 -8.81
CA GLY A 60 13.28 5.69 -10.09
C GLY A 60 13.50 4.18 -10.10
N GLU A 61 13.75 3.60 -8.92
CA GLU A 61 14.10 2.19 -8.75
C GLU A 61 13.03 1.43 -7.95
N PHE A 62 12.33 2.12 -7.04
CA PHE A 62 11.34 1.54 -6.14
C PHE A 62 10.04 2.33 -6.17
N SER A 63 8.93 1.64 -5.93
CA SER A 63 7.69 2.29 -5.51
C SER A 63 7.86 2.77 -4.08
N ALA A 64 7.88 4.09 -3.87
CA ALA A 64 7.93 4.70 -2.54
C ALA A 64 6.57 5.33 -2.23
N ALA A 65 5.89 4.88 -1.17
CA ALA A 65 4.56 5.33 -0.82
C ALA A 65 4.36 5.47 0.70
N VAL A 66 3.60 6.49 1.09
CA VAL A 66 3.10 6.62 2.46
C VAL A 66 1.97 5.62 2.66
N ALA A 67 2.14 4.70 3.61
CA ALA A 67 1.17 3.69 3.97
C ALA A 67 0.62 3.96 5.38
N GLY A 68 -0.58 4.49 5.46
CA GLY A 68 -1.16 5.00 6.70
C GLY A 68 -0.43 6.23 7.23
N GLU A 69 -0.60 6.53 8.53
CA GLU A 69 -0.07 7.78 9.12
C GLU A 69 1.45 7.76 9.31
N LYS A 70 2.01 6.57 9.65
CA LYS A 70 3.39 6.47 10.20
C LYS A 70 4.36 5.66 9.35
N TRP A 71 3.96 5.18 8.19
CA TRP A 71 4.78 4.28 7.39
C TRP A 71 5.20 4.91 6.08
N LEU A 72 6.48 4.77 5.73
CA LEU A 72 7.01 5.01 4.40
C LEU A 72 7.54 3.67 3.88
N ASP A 73 6.87 3.13 2.89
CA ASP A 73 7.14 1.82 2.30
C ASP A 73 7.90 1.97 0.99
N PHE A 74 8.91 1.13 0.79
CA PHE A 74 9.68 0.97 -0.44
C PHE A 74 9.52 -0.46 -0.95
N MET A 75 9.07 -0.61 -2.19
CA MET A 75 8.79 -1.91 -2.81
C MET A 75 9.27 -1.93 -4.26
N LEU A 76 9.58 -3.12 -4.80
CA LEU A 76 9.89 -3.31 -6.21
C LEU A 76 8.64 -3.24 -7.10
N SER A 77 7.46 -3.40 -6.52
CA SER A 77 6.17 -3.34 -7.21
C SER A 77 5.16 -2.55 -6.39
N ASP A 78 4.14 -2.01 -7.05
CA ASP A 78 2.98 -1.39 -6.44
C ASP A 78 1.72 -2.24 -6.65
N LYS A 79 0.57 -1.76 -6.14
CA LYS A 79 -0.71 -2.46 -6.30
C LYS A 79 -1.19 -2.49 -7.75
N GLY A 80 -0.80 -1.52 -8.59
CA GLY A 80 -1.11 -1.50 -10.02
C GLY A 80 -0.36 -2.60 -10.77
N THR A 81 0.94 -2.75 -10.53
CA THR A 81 1.73 -3.85 -11.07
C THR A 81 1.15 -5.20 -10.67
N GLY A 82 0.84 -5.38 -9.37
CA GLY A 82 0.22 -6.61 -8.88
C GLY A 82 -1.14 -6.89 -9.54
N MET A 83 -1.93 -5.86 -9.82
CA MET A 83 -3.21 -5.98 -10.52
C MET A 83 -3.02 -6.45 -11.96
N ARG A 84 -2.11 -5.84 -12.73
CA ARG A 84 -1.79 -6.26 -14.11
C ARG A 84 -1.31 -7.70 -14.16
N ASP A 85 -0.39 -8.08 -13.28
CA ASP A 85 0.16 -9.44 -13.22
C ASP A 85 -0.94 -10.45 -12.92
N LEU A 86 -1.84 -10.15 -11.97
CA LEU A 86 -2.97 -11.01 -11.63
C LEU A 86 -3.93 -11.17 -12.81
N CYS A 87 -4.28 -10.09 -13.49
CA CYS A 87 -5.11 -10.12 -14.69
C CYS A 87 -4.47 -10.98 -15.79
N GLY A 88 -3.16 -10.84 -16.00
CA GLY A 88 -2.41 -11.66 -16.94
C GLY A 88 -2.45 -13.16 -16.62
N VAL A 89 -2.27 -13.52 -15.35
CA VAL A 89 -2.34 -14.93 -14.89
C VAL A 89 -3.76 -15.50 -15.06
N LEU A 90 -4.78 -14.70 -14.78
CA LEU A 90 -6.18 -15.13 -14.86
C LEU A 90 -6.75 -15.05 -16.29
N GLY A 91 -6.06 -14.42 -17.23
CA GLY A 91 -6.52 -14.23 -18.60
C GLY A 91 -7.75 -13.31 -18.72
N ILE A 92 -7.90 -12.33 -17.80
CA ILE A 92 -8.98 -11.34 -17.79
C ILE A 92 -8.46 -9.96 -18.17
N SER A 93 -9.33 -9.13 -18.80
CA SER A 93 -8.98 -7.75 -19.09
C SER A 93 -9.08 -6.90 -17.83
N PRO A 94 -8.11 -6.00 -17.53
CA PRO A 94 -8.27 -5.01 -16.47
C PRO A 94 -9.53 -4.15 -16.62
N GLU A 95 -10.00 -3.92 -17.82
CA GLU A 95 -11.26 -3.20 -18.11
C GLU A 95 -12.50 -3.84 -17.49
N ASP A 96 -12.46 -5.16 -17.28
CA ASP A 96 -13.56 -5.94 -16.69
C ASP A 96 -13.42 -6.08 -15.16
N VAL A 97 -12.40 -5.43 -14.57
CA VAL A 97 -12.08 -5.56 -13.14
C VAL A 97 -12.65 -4.40 -12.34
N ILE A 98 -13.22 -4.72 -11.19
CA ILE A 98 -13.59 -3.76 -10.16
C ILE A 98 -12.47 -3.71 -9.12
N ALA A 99 -11.92 -2.54 -8.87
CA ALA A 99 -11.01 -2.30 -7.77
C ALA A 99 -11.60 -1.32 -6.77
N ILE A 100 -11.33 -1.56 -5.48
CA ILE A 100 -11.83 -0.74 -4.37
C ILE A 100 -10.64 -0.28 -3.56
N GLY A 101 -10.53 1.05 -3.34
CA GLY A 101 -9.42 1.65 -2.62
C GLY A 101 -9.86 2.69 -1.61
N ASP A 102 -9.02 2.92 -0.60
CA ASP A 102 -9.25 3.88 0.46
C ASP A 102 -8.05 4.81 0.73
N ASN A 103 -6.86 4.45 0.23
CA ASN A 103 -5.62 5.16 0.54
C ASN A 103 -4.74 5.37 -0.71
N TYR A 104 -3.75 6.26 -0.62
CA TYR A 104 -2.88 6.66 -1.73
C TYR A 104 -2.11 5.50 -2.38
N ASN A 105 -1.78 4.44 -1.64
CA ASN A 105 -1.15 3.25 -2.18
C ASN A 105 -2.08 2.39 -3.05
N ASP A 106 -3.38 2.70 -3.10
CA ASP A 106 -4.36 2.05 -3.98
C ASP A 106 -4.48 2.76 -5.35
N LEU A 107 -4.04 4.02 -5.46
CA LEU A 107 -4.17 4.79 -6.70
C LEU A 107 -3.58 4.08 -7.93
N PRO A 108 -2.38 3.46 -7.87
CA PRO A 108 -1.87 2.72 -9.02
C PRO A 108 -2.79 1.57 -9.47
N MET A 109 -3.41 0.86 -8.53
CA MET A 109 -4.38 -0.20 -8.82
C MET A 109 -5.67 0.36 -9.43
N LEU A 110 -6.20 1.44 -8.85
CA LEU A 110 -7.42 2.07 -9.32
C LEU A 110 -7.28 2.66 -10.73
N ALA A 111 -6.07 3.11 -11.10
CA ALA A 111 -5.77 3.64 -12.43
C ALA A 111 -5.68 2.56 -13.51
N GLU A 112 -5.52 1.29 -13.16
CA GLU A 112 -5.35 0.17 -14.10
C GLU A 112 -6.66 -0.53 -14.47
N VAL A 113 -7.75 -0.26 -13.78
CA VAL A 113 -9.00 -1.02 -13.92
C VAL A 113 -10.12 -0.21 -14.56
N GLY A 114 -11.06 -0.90 -15.23
CA GLY A 114 -12.21 -0.26 -15.86
C GLY A 114 -13.29 0.22 -14.87
N HIS A 115 -13.31 -0.35 -13.65
CA HIS A 115 -14.34 0.00 -12.66
C HIS A 115 -13.71 0.35 -11.29
N PRO A 116 -13.05 1.52 -11.17
CA PRO A 116 -12.43 1.94 -9.92
C PRO A 116 -13.44 2.55 -8.94
N TRP A 117 -13.40 2.11 -7.68
CA TRP A 117 -14.23 2.61 -6.60
C TRP A 117 -13.39 3.15 -5.44
N ILE A 118 -13.81 4.28 -4.89
CA ILE A 118 -13.26 4.90 -3.69
C ILE A 118 -14.26 4.77 -2.53
N MET A 119 -13.74 4.35 -1.37
CA MET A 119 -14.54 4.32 -0.16
C MET A 119 -14.81 5.74 0.34
N LYS A 120 -16.08 6.06 0.65
CA LYS A 120 -16.46 7.33 1.25
C LYS A 120 -15.78 7.53 2.60
N ASN A 121 -15.47 8.78 2.92
CA ASN A 121 -14.74 9.19 4.13
C ASN A 121 -13.30 8.62 4.26
N SER A 122 -12.78 7.98 3.22
CA SER A 122 -11.41 7.51 3.14
C SER A 122 -10.42 8.66 2.92
N ALA A 123 -9.11 8.37 2.99
CA ALA A 123 -8.06 9.34 2.70
C ALA A 123 -8.15 9.88 1.26
N LEU A 124 -8.46 9.01 0.28
CA LEU A 124 -8.65 9.40 -1.12
C LEU A 124 -9.89 10.28 -1.31
N ASP A 125 -10.99 9.96 -0.63
CA ASP A 125 -12.22 10.75 -0.71
C ASP A 125 -12.03 12.15 -0.09
N GLN A 126 -11.38 12.25 1.07
CA GLN A 126 -11.05 13.51 1.74
C GLN A 126 -10.06 14.37 0.93
N ALA A 127 -9.18 13.74 0.16
CA ALA A 127 -8.26 14.41 -0.76
C ALA A 127 -8.94 14.90 -2.06
N GLY A 128 -10.23 14.62 -2.26
CA GLY A 128 -11.01 15.09 -3.39
C GLY A 128 -11.03 14.15 -4.60
N PHE A 129 -10.37 13.00 -4.56
CA PHE A 129 -10.40 12.03 -5.67
C PHE A 129 -11.82 11.52 -5.96
N GLY A 130 -12.66 11.36 -4.94
CA GLY A 130 -14.06 10.96 -5.11
C GLY A 130 -14.96 12.01 -5.79
N GLN A 131 -14.46 13.21 -6.07
CA GLN A 131 -15.18 14.25 -6.81
C GLN A 131 -14.80 14.25 -8.30
N SER A 132 -13.75 13.54 -8.69
CA SER A 132 -13.40 13.35 -10.10
C SER A 132 -14.40 12.37 -10.74
N HIS A 133 -14.70 12.56 -12.03
CA HIS A 133 -15.57 11.62 -12.77
C HIS A 133 -14.87 10.27 -13.07
N GLU A 134 -13.62 10.13 -12.68
CA GLU A 134 -12.81 8.93 -12.93
C GLU A 134 -13.10 7.81 -11.93
N PHE A 135 -13.59 8.14 -10.71
CA PHE A 135 -13.81 7.19 -9.64
C PHE A 135 -15.27 7.16 -9.18
N LEU A 136 -15.81 5.96 -8.99
CA LEU A 136 -17.09 5.76 -8.34
C LEU A 136 -16.92 5.78 -6.81
N ARG A 137 -17.99 6.07 -6.05
CA ARG A 137 -17.96 6.17 -4.59
C ARG A 137 -18.97 5.26 -3.93
N ALA A 138 -18.59 4.57 -2.85
CA ALA A 138 -19.47 3.73 -2.06
C ALA A 138 -19.21 3.89 -0.55
N GLU A 139 -20.22 3.62 0.26
CA GLU A 139 -20.11 3.61 1.73
C GLU A 139 -19.61 2.28 2.25
N SER A 140 -19.87 1.20 1.53
CA SER A 140 -19.43 -0.14 1.89
C SER A 140 -19.15 -1.00 0.66
N VAL A 141 -18.37 -2.06 0.85
CA VAL A 141 -18.11 -3.06 -0.20
C VAL A 141 -19.41 -3.77 -0.61
N GLU A 142 -20.32 -4.02 0.36
CA GLU A 142 -21.61 -4.65 0.10
C GLU A 142 -22.49 -3.81 -0.84
N GLU A 143 -22.40 -2.47 -0.75
CA GLU A 143 -23.10 -1.58 -1.69
C GLU A 143 -22.63 -1.81 -3.13
N ILE A 144 -21.34 -1.99 -3.32
CA ILE A 144 -20.74 -2.26 -4.65
C ILE A 144 -21.22 -3.62 -5.15
N LEU A 145 -21.07 -4.67 -4.32
CA LEU A 145 -21.43 -6.05 -4.68
C LEU A 145 -22.92 -6.21 -5.03
N LYS A 146 -23.81 -5.38 -4.47
CA LYS A 146 -25.25 -5.40 -4.81
C LYS A 146 -25.56 -4.76 -6.16
N LYS A 147 -24.62 -4.06 -6.77
CA LYS A 147 -24.77 -3.41 -8.08
C LYS A 147 -24.23 -4.24 -9.24
N LEU A 148 -23.59 -5.38 -8.93
CA LEU A 148 -23.12 -6.39 -9.87
C LEU A 148 -24.23 -7.36 -10.23
#